data_edf31067fe1f0ea5bc6bc347fa2eb849
#
_entry.id   edf31067fe1f0ea5bc6bc347fa2eb849
#
_cell.length_a   1.000
_cell.length_b   1.000
_cell.length_c   1.000
_cell.angle_alpha   90.00
_cell.angle_beta   90.00
_cell.angle_gamma   90.00
#
_symmetry.space_group_name_H-M   'P 1'
#
loop_
_entity.id
_entity.type
_entity.pdbx_description
1 polymer ?
#
loop_
_entity_poly.entity_id
_entity_poly.type
_entity_poly.pdbx_seq_one_letter_code
_entity_poly.pdbx_strand_id
1 'polypeptide(L)' 'MIPKELQSRLAGHGITTCDEIALREALEARVETYTLIRLASWPARRWKCRYRLLIGDTMHDAQSAAEAYALGLLAVLG' A
#
# COMPACT_ATOMS: atom_id res chain seq x y z
N MET A 1 -2.29 9.45 -5.44
CA MET A 1 -2.49 8.65 -6.66
C MET A 1 -1.47 7.52 -6.71
N ILE A 2 -1.83 6.36 -7.18
CA ILE A 2 -0.91 5.24 -7.29
C ILE A 2 -0.43 5.06 -8.73
N PRO A 3 0.76 4.48 -8.93
CA PRO A 3 1.28 4.24 -10.28
C PRO A 3 0.35 3.37 -11.13
N LYS A 4 0.36 3.61 -12.42
CA LYS A 4 -0.47 2.86 -13.35
C LYS A 4 -0.19 1.37 -13.32
N GLU A 5 1.06 0.99 -13.11
CA GLU A 5 1.42 -0.42 -13.01
C GLU A 5 0.69 -1.11 -11.87
N LEU A 6 0.61 -0.45 -10.71
CA LEU A 6 -0.12 -1.00 -9.59
C LEU A 6 -1.61 -1.04 -9.87
N GLN A 7 -2.15 -0.01 -10.54
CA GLN A 7 -3.55 0.00 -10.92
C GLN A 7 -3.89 -1.18 -11.82
N SER A 8 -3.02 -1.47 -12.80
CA SER A 8 -3.23 -2.59 -13.71
C SER A 8 -3.21 -3.93 -12.98
N ARG A 9 -2.28 -4.09 -12.05
CA ARG A 9 -2.19 -5.33 -11.28
C ARG A 9 -3.41 -5.51 -10.38
N LEU A 10 -3.88 -4.44 -9.76
CA LEU A 10 -5.09 -4.51 -8.94
C LEU A 10 -6.31 -4.84 -9.79
N ALA A 11 -6.41 -4.27 -10.99
CA ALA A 11 -7.50 -4.58 -11.90
C ALA A 11 -7.51 -6.05 -12.26
N GLY A 12 -6.36 -6.67 -12.39
CA GLY A 12 -6.24 -8.10 -12.63
C GLY A 12 -6.85 -8.96 -11.53
N HIS A 13 -7.00 -8.39 -10.32
CA HIS A 13 -7.64 -9.05 -9.20
C HIS A 13 -9.07 -8.53 -8.96
N GLY A 14 -9.61 -7.79 -9.91
CA GLY A 14 -10.97 -7.26 -9.79
C GLY A 14 -11.09 -6.00 -8.98
N ILE A 15 -9.98 -5.36 -8.63
CA ILE A 15 -9.98 -4.15 -7.83
C ILE A 15 -9.77 -2.96 -8.75
N THR A 16 -10.85 -2.21 -8.99
CA THR A 16 -10.83 -1.11 -9.95
C THR A 16 -10.80 0.26 -9.28
N THR A 17 -11.03 0.33 -7.97
CA THR A 17 -10.99 1.58 -7.23
C THR A 17 -9.62 1.73 -6.58
N CYS A 18 -8.97 2.87 -6.85
CA CYS A 18 -7.62 3.14 -6.31
C CYS A 18 -7.63 4.26 -5.28
N ASP A 19 -8.79 4.52 -4.70
CA ASP A 19 -8.97 5.47 -3.62
C ASP A 19 -8.38 4.90 -2.32
N GLU A 20 -7.76 5.77 -1.53
CA GLU A 20 -7.10 5.34 -0.28
C GLU A 20 -8.05 4.60 0.65
N ILE A 21 -9.26 5.11 0.83
CA ILE A 21 -10.23 4.50 1.73
C ILE A 21 -10.66 3.14 1.21
N ALA A 22 -10.94 3.05 -0.08
CA ALA A 22 -11.37 1.79 -0.69
C ALA A 22 -10.27 0.73 -0.62
N LEU A 23 -9.01 1.14 -0.85
CA LEU A 23 -7.88 0.21 -0.76
C LEU A 23 -7.66 -0.25 0.67
N ARG A 24 -7.78 0.66 1.63
CA ARG A 24 -7.68 0.30 3.05
C ARG A 24 -8.75 -0.70 3.44
N GLU A 25 -9.99 -0.46 3.03
CA GLU A 25 -11.08 -1.37 3.35
C GLU A 25 -10.90 -2.74 2.71
N ALA A 26 -10.40 -2.76 1.47
CA ALA A 26 -10.11 -4.03 0.80
C ALA A 26 -9.03 -4.81 1.53
N LEU A 27 -8.01 -4.12 2.04
CA LEU A 27 -6.96 -4.76 2.82
C LEU A 27 -7.50 -5.26 4.15
N GLU A 28 -8.31 -4.45 4.83
CA GLU A 28 -8.87 -4.82 6.13
C GLU A 28 -9.82 -6.02 6.03
N ALA A 29 -10.40 -6.24 4.86
CA ALA A 29 -11.24 -7.40 4.64
C ALA A 29 -10.43 -8.70 4.52
N ARG A 30 -9.11 -8.59 4.32
CA ARG A 30 -8.25 -9.74 4.06
C ARG A 30 -7.23 -10.02 5.14
N VAL A 31 -6.92 -9.05 6.00
CA VAL A 31 -5.95 -9.21 7.08
C VAL A 31 -6.55 -8.73 8.37
N GLU A 32 -6.21 -9.39 9.47
CA GLU A 32 -6.74 -9.01 10.77
C GLU A 32 -6.09 -7.77 11.32
N THR A 33 -4.78 -7.64 11.12
CA THR A 33 -4.05 -6.49 11.63
C THR A 33 -2.98 -6.05 10.65
N TYR A 34 -2.69 -4.77 10.68
CA TYR A 34 -1.57 -4.18 9.95
C TYR A 34 -1.17 -2.90 10.67
N THR A 35 -0.01 -2.39 10.35
CA THR A 35 0.45 -1.10 10.90
C THR A 35 0.87 -0.20 9.75
N LEU A 36 0.32 1.00 9.71
CA LEU A 36 0.75 2.01 8.75
C LEU A 36 1.51 3.09 9.50
N ILE A 37 2.76 3.30 9.11
CA ILE A 37 3.63 4.27 9.76
C ILE A 37 3.91 5.40 8.77
N ARG A 38 3.73 6.63 9.22
CA ARG A 38 4.17 7.77 8.45
C ARG A 38 5.63 8.03 8.78
N LEU A 39 6.49 7.94 7.79
CA LEU A 39 7.91 8.13 7.97
C LEU A 39 8.24 9.61 7.97
N ALA A 40 9.21 9.99 8.80
CA ALA A 40 9.64 11.38 8.85
C ALA A 40 10.32 11.77 7.54
N SER A 41 10.17 13.03 7.17
CA SER A 41 10.96 13.60 6.09
C SER A 41 12.40 13.64 6.53
N TRP A 42 13.26 12.97 5.79
CA TRP A 42 14.66 12.86 6.17
C TRP A 42 15.54 13.13 4.96
N PRO A 43 16.53 14.01 5.06
CA PRO A 43 17.36 14.36 3.90
C PRO A 43 18.08 13.18 3.29
N ALA A 44 18.42 12.18 4.09
CA ALA A 44 19.14 11.01 3.63
C ALA A 44 18.25 9.93 3.05
N ARG A 45 16.94 10.13 3.03
CA ARG A 45 16.02 9.11 2.54
C ARG A 45 16.04 9.09 1.02
N ARG A 46 16.64 8.05 0.47
CA ARG A 46 16.89 7.96 -0.97
C ARG A 46 15.63 7.81 -1.81
N TRP A 47 14.66 7.09 -1.27
CA TRP A 47 13.52 6.64 -2.07
C TRP A 47 12.32 7.55 -1.95
N LYS A 48 12.43 8.62 -1.21
CA LYS A 48 11.34 9.56 -0.97
C LYS A 48 10.09 8.87 -0.45
N CYS A 49 10.26 7.73 0.19
CA CYS A 49 9.14 7.01 0.77
C CYS A 49 8.64 7.73 2.01
N ARG A 50 7.33 7.89 2.11
CA ARG A 50 6.72 8.62 3.22
C ARG A 50 5.90 7.72 4.12
N TYR A 51 5.58 6.52 3.66
CA TYR A 51 4.74 5.60 4.42
C TYR A 51 5.33 4.21 4.38
N ARG A 52 5.14 3.49 5.47
CA ARG A 52 5.54 2.10 5.58
C ARG A 52 4.37 1.30 6.11
N LEU A 53 3.98 0.28 5.38
CA LEU A 53 2.92 -0.63 5.78
C LEU A 53 3.54 -1.93 6.21
N LEU A 54 3.19 -2.39 7.42
CA LEU A 54 3.68 -3.63 7.99
C LEU A 54 2.52 -4.62 8.07
N ILE A 55 2.69 -5.77 7.43
CA ILE A 55 1.72 -6.86 7.48
C ILE A 55 2.49 -8.13 7.81
N GLY A 56 2.30 -8.66 9.01
CA GLY A 56 3.07 -9.82 9.45
C GLY A 56 4.56 -9.55 9.35
N ASP A 57 5.25 -10.37 8.57
CA ASP A 57 6.70 -10.23 8.38
C ASP A 57 7.06 -9.37 7.19
N THR A 58 6.08 -8.83 6.46
CA THR A 58 6.36 -8.07 5.26
C THR A 58 6.28 -6.58 5.50
N MET A 59 7.03 -5.82 4.72
CA MET A 59 7.13 -4.38 4.85
C MET A 59 7.04 -3.77 3.46
N HIS A 60 6.19 -2.76 3.33
CA HIS A 60 5.94 -2.12 2.03
C HIS A 60 6.11 -0.61 2.18
N ASP A 61 7.15 -0.07 1.57
CA ASP A 61 7.42 1.36 1.59
C ASP A 61 6.82 2.01 0.35
N ALA A 62 6.20 3.17 0.55
CA ALA A 62 5.51 3.85 -0.53
C ALA A 62 5.53 5.36 -0.34
N GLN A 63 5.22 6.08 -1.41
CA GLN A 63 5.21 7.54 -1.40
C GLN A 63 3.89 8.11 -0.87
N SER A 64 2.83 7.30 -0.86
CA SER A 64 1.53 7.73 -0.34
C SER A 64 0.90 6.58 0.42
N ALA A 65 -0.09 6.90 1.27
CA ALA A 65 -0.82 5.88 2.00
C ALA A 65 -1.58 4.97 1.03
N ALA A 66 -2.18 5.55 -0.02
CA ALA A 66 -2.89 4.76 -1.02
C ALA A 66 -1.97 3.74 -1.68
N GLU A 67 -0.76 4.16 -2.06
CA GLU A 67 0.21 3.25 -2.67
C GLU A 67 0.63 2.17 -1.69
N ALA A 68 0.82 2.50 -0.42
CA ALA A 68 1.19 1.53 0.61
C ALA A 68 0.10 0.45 0.73
N TYR A 69 -1.15 0.86 0.79
CA TYR A 69 -2.26 -0.08 0.85
C TYR A 69 -2.32 -0.94 -0.41
N ALA A 70 -2.07 -0.35 -1.58
CA ALA A 70 -2.08 -1.09 -2.85
C ALA A 70 -0.99 -2.16 -2.85
N LEU A 71 0.22 -1.82 -2.44
CA LEU A 71 1.32 -2.77 -2.37
C LEU A 71 1.02 -3.91 -1.41
N GLY A 72 0.51 -3.57 -0.23
CA GLY A 72 0.16 -4.58 0.76
C GLY A 72 -0.95 -5.49 0.27
N LEU A 73 -1.96 -4.91 -0.36
CA LEU A 73 -3.09 -5.68 -0.89
C LEU A 73 -2.63 -6.65 -1.97
N LEU A 74 -1.77 -6.21 -2.88
CA LEU A 74 -1.22 -7.10 -3.91
C LEU A 74 -0.40 -8.22 -3.31
N ALA A 75 0.35 -7.96 -2.25
CA ALA A 75 1.13 -8.98 -1.57
C ALA A 75 0.21 -10.05 -0.96
N VAL A 76 -0.93 -9.64 -0.41
CA VAL A 76 -1.89 -10.57 0.18
C VAL A 76 -2.65 -11.35 -0.87
N LEU A 77 -2.98 -10.71 -1.98
CA LEU A 77 -3.72 -11.35 -3.07
C LEU A 77 -2.84 -12.34 -3.84
N GLY A 78 -1.59 -12.14 -3.77
CA GLY A 78 -0.66 -13.05 -4.30
C GLY A 78 -0.06 -13.14 -5.43
#